data_984cd6bbddda4332fd5dbb4aa4e6f0f9
#
_entry.id   984cd6bbddda4332fd5dbb4aa4e6f0f9
#
_cell.length_a   1.000
_cell.length_b   1.000
_cell.length_c   1.000
_cell.angle_alpha   90.00
_cell.angle_beta   90.00
_cell.angle_gamma   90.00
#
_symmetry.space_group_name_H-M   'P 1'
#
loop_
_entity.id
_entity.type
_entity.pdbx_description
1 polymer ?
#
loop_
_entity_poly.entity_id
_entity_poly.type
_entity_poly.pdbx_seq_one_letter_code
_entity_poly.pdbx_strand_id
1 'polypeptide(L)'
;GLVNLQALPDFIAANKRNYLIYSEALAGVDGLRLIAYDEADTPNYQYVVIELESPVAGGRDAMVAALHAENILARKYFWPGCHRMKPYRDLYPHASLLLPDTIKVASQAVVLPTGITLGADDIETVARIVAMLARSGRQAP
;
A
#
# COMPACT_ATOMS: atom_id res chain seq x y z
N GLY A 1 3.76 26.94 -4.66
CA GLY A 1 4.95 26.54 -3.88
C GLY A 1 4.86 26.92 -2.42
N LEU A 2 5.01 28.21 -2.07
CA LEU A 2 5.07 28.72 -0.67
C LEU A 2 3.82 28.37 0.17
N VAL A 3 2.63 28.52 -0.39
CA VAL A 3 1.36 28.17 0.29
C VAL A 3 1.33 26.68 0.69
N ASN A 4 1.79 25.79 -0.18
CA ASN A 4 1.84 24.36 0.14
C ASN A 4 2.89 24.04 1.21
N LEU A 5 3.99 24.78 1.28
CA LEU A 5 4.96 24.62 2.35
C LEU A 5 4.42 25.08 3.72
N GLN A 6 3.62 26.13 3.74
CA GLN A 6 2.95 26.59 4.97
C GLN A 6 1.93 25.57 5.49
N ALA A 7 1.26 24.85 4.59
CA ALA A 7 0.27 23.81 4.95
C ALA A 7 0.91 22.43 5.20
N LEU A 8 2.22 22.27 4.99
CA LEU A 8 2.89 20.97 5.12
C LEU A 8 2.71 20.30 6.49
N PRO A 9 2.78 21.03 7.62
CA PRO A 9 2.54 20.42 8.93
C PRO A 9 1.15 19.79 9.06
N ASP A 10 0.11 20.44 8.51
CA ASP A 10 -1.26 19.93 8.53
C ASP A 10 -1.41 18.67 7.68
N PHE A 11 -0.74 18.64 6.52
CA PHE A 11 -0.72 17.43 5.68
C PHE A 11 -0.04 16.25 6.40
N ILE A 12 1.10 16.50 7.06
CA ILE A 12 1.82 15.47 7.81
C ILE A 12 0.96 14.97 8.98
N ALA A 13 0.32 15.88 9.72
CA ALA A 13 -0.54 15.53 10.86
C ALA A 13 -1.73 14.67 10.41
N ALA A 14 -2.39 15.03 9.31
CA ALA A 14 -3.48 14.25 8.74
C ALA A 14 -3.02 12.86 8.27
N ASN A 15 -1.90 12.78 7.57
CA ASN A 15 -1.34 11.51 7.12
C ASN A 15 -0.92 10.63 8.31
N LYS A 16 -0.31 11.20 9.35
CA LYS A 16 0.04 10.47 10.57
C LYS A 16 -1.20 9.90 11.26
N ARG A 17 -2.23 10.71 11.45
CA ARG A 17 -3.52 10.24 11.99
C ARG A 17 -4.07 9.06 11.20
N ASN A 18 -4.13 9.19 9.88
CA ASN A 18 -4.64 8.15 9.00
C ASN A 18 -3.80 6.86 9.10
N TYR A 19 -2.47 6.99 9.12
CA TYR A 19 -1.56 5.87 9.30
C TYR A 19 -1.80 5.13 10.63
N LEU A 20 -2.01 5.87 11.73
CA LEU A 20 -2.26 5.27 13.03
C LEU A 20 -3.58 4.49 13.07
N ILE A 21 -4.64 5.01 12.43
CA ILE A 21 -5.92 4.29 12.30
C ILE A 21 -5.72 2.99 11.51
N TYR A 22 -5.01 3.02 10.37
CA TYR A 22 -4.66 1.80 9.64
C TYR A 22 -3.85 0.83 10.49
N SER A 23 -2.87 1.33 11.24
CA SER A 23 -2.01 0.51 12.09
C SER A 23 -2.80 -0.25 13.16
N GLU A 24 -3.76 0.41 13.79
CA GLU A 24 -4.65 -0.20 14.78
C GLU A 24 -5.62 -1.19 14.13
N ALA A 25 -6.31 -0.78 13.07
CA ALA A 25 -7.34 -1.58 12.43
C ALA A 25 -6.80 -2.82 11.68
N LEU A 26 -5.56 -2.78 11.22
CA LEU A 26 -4.90 -3.89 10.52
C LEU A 26 -4.01 -4.73 11.44
N ALA A 27 -3.88 -4.36 12.72
CA ALA A 27 -3.11 -5.13 13.69
C ALA A 27 -3.64 -6.56 13.81
N GLY A 28 -2.75 -7.55 13.71
CA GLY A 28 -3.11 -8.96 13.84
C GLY A 28 -3.93 -9.53 12.67
N VAL A 29 -4.05 -8.81 11.56
CA VAL A 29 -4.61 -9.38 10.34
C VAL A 29 -3.55 -10.27 9.69
N ASP A 30 -3.76 -11.57 9.83
CA ASP A 30 -2.84 -12.57 9.31
C ASP A 30 -2.64 -12.47 7.78
N GLY A 31 -1.40 -12.68 7.33
CA GLY A 31 -1.03 -12.66 5.92
C GLY A 31 -0.94 -11.25 5.32
N LEU A 32 -1.03 -10.23 6.18
CA LEU A 32 -0.90 -8.84 5.81
C LEU A 32 0.06 -8.16 6.79
N ARG A 33 1.01 -7.39 6.26
CA ARG A 33 1.95 -6.59 7.03
C ARG A 33 1.83 -5.12 6.62
N LEU A 34 1.52 -4.25 7.57
CA LEU A 34 1.67 -2.81 7.38
C LEU A 34 3.16 -2.45 7.54
N ILE A 35 3.70 -1.73 6.58
CA ILE A 35 5.10 -1.25 6.65
C ILE A 35 5.18 -0.14 7.69
N ALA A 36 5.99 -0.37 8.72
CA ALA A 36 6.19 0.59 9.79
C ALA A 36 7.09 1.76 9.34
N TYR A 37 6.77 2.94 9.83
CA TYR A 37 7.69 4.07 9.79
C TYR A 37 8.65 4.00 10.98
N ASP A 38 9.89 4.44 10.79
CA ASP A 38 10.81 4.67 11.88
C ASP A 38 10.49 6.03 12.52
N GLU A 39 10.05 6.01 13.77
CA GLU A 39 9.71 7.24 14.51
C GLU A 39 10.95 8.05 14.92
N ALA A 40 12.16 7.46 14.82
CA ALA A 40 13.41 8.20 15.01
C ALA A 40 13.71 9.14 13.85
N ASP A 41 13.18 8.83 12.66
CA ASP A 41 13.17 9.74 11.52
C ASP A 41 12.03 10.77 11.67
N THR A 42 11.94 11.71 10.73
CA THR A 42 10.83 12.65 10.65
C THR A 42 9.95 12.29 9.45
N PRO A 43 9.16 11.19 9.54
CA PRO A 43 8.39 10.70 8.42
C PRO A 43 7.21 11.63 8.09
N ASN A 44 6.87 11.75 6.82
CA ASN A 44 5.73 12.52 6.35
C ASN A 44 4.43 11.70 6.21
N TYR A 45 4.50 10.39 6.43
CA TYR A 45 3.39 9.43 6.34
C TYR A 45 2.62 9.47 5.01
N GLN A 46 3.30 9.89 3.93
CA GLN A 46 2.70 10.07 2.61
C GLN A 46 2.23 8.76 1.99
N TYR A 47 2.86 7.64 2.33
CA TYR A 47 2.54 6.32 1.79
C TYR A 47 2.14 5.37 2.91
N VAL A 48 0.91 4.90 2.90
CA VAL A 48 0.46 3.78 3.73
C VAL A 48 0.62 2.51 2.91
N VAL A 49 1.67 1.75 3.18
CA VAL A 49 2.02 0.56 2.40
C VAL A 49 1.70 -0.69 3.20
N ILE A 50 0.91 -1.58 2.60
CA ILE A 50 0.71 -2.94 3.08
C ILE A 50 1.39 -3.93 2.15
N GLU A 51 1.90 -5.00 2.70
CA GLU A 51 2.49 -6.12 1.99
C GLU A 51 1.67 -7.39 2.27
N LEU A 52 1.32 -8.11 1.21
CA LEU A 52 0.61 -9.37 1.31
C LEU A 52 1.62 -10.50 1.45
N GLU A 53 1.79 -11.03 2.66
CA GLU A 53 2.75 -12.09 2.99
C GLU A 53 2.23 -13.50 2.63
N SER A 54 0.92 -13.65 2.52
CA SER A 54 0.26 -14.90 2.14
C SER A 54 -0.61 -14.70 0.91
N PRO A 55 -0.86 -15.77 0.13
CA PRO A 55 -1.78 -15.67 -1.00
C PRO A 55 -3.18 -15.28 -0.51
N VAL A 56 -3.55 -14.04 -0.72
CA VAL A 56 -4.95 -13.63 -0.76
C VAL A 56 -5.58 -14.24 -2.01
N ALA A 57 -6.84 -14.66 -1.98
CA ALA A 57 -7.50 -15.22 -3.17
C ALA A 57 -7.35 -14.26 -4.36
N GLY A 58 -6.70 -14.74 -5.42
CA GLY A 58 -6.36 -13.92 -6.59
C GLY A 58 -5.17 -12.97 -6.42
N GLY A 59 -4.50 -12.95 -5.25
CA GLY A 59 -3.31 -12.15 -4.99
C GLY A 59 -3.57 -10.65 -4.85
N ARG A 60 -2.48 -9.86 -4.85
CA ARG A 60 -2.48 -8.42 -4.76
C ARG A 60 -3.38 -7.75 -5.82
N ASP A 61 -3.39 -8.24 -7.05
CA ASP A 61 -4.14 -7.60 -8.13
C ASP A 61 -5.65 -7.76 -7.94
N ALA A 62 -6.11 -8.88 -7.40
CA ALA A 62 -7.52 -9.09 -7.04
C ALA A 62 -7.93 -8.16 -5.89
N MET A 63 -7.09 -8.01 -4.86
CA MET A 63 -7.35 -7.06 -3.78
C MET A 63 -7.49 -5.63 -4.31
N VAL A 64 -6.57 -5.18 -5.15
CA VAL A 64 -6.64 -3.83 -5.73
C VAL A 64 -7.88 -3.67 -6.61
N ALA A 65 -8.24 -4.69 -7.39
CA ALA A 65 -9.46 -4.65 -8.21
C ALA A 65 -10.74 -4.55 -7.35
N ALA A 66 -10.80 -5.30 -6.25
CA ALA A 66 -11.92 -5.23 -5.31
C ALA A 66 -12.02 -3.85 -4.63
N LEU A 67 -10.88 -3.29 -4.20
CA LEU A 67 -10.85 -1.93 -3.64
C LEU A 67 -11.29 -0.88 -4.66
N HIS A 68 -10.88 -1.00 -5.93
CA HIS A 68 -11.33 -0.10 -6.99
C HIS A 68 -12.84 -0.23 -7.26
N ALA A 69 -13.42 -1.43 -7.15
CA ALA A 69 -14.85 -1.63 -7.28
C ALA A 69 -15.66 -0.92 -6.18
N GLU A 70 -15.06 -0.75 -5.01
CA GLU A 70 -15.60 0.04 -3.89
C GLU A 70 -15.20 1.52 -3.95
N ASN A 71 -14.72 1.99 -5.11
CA ASN A 71 -14.24 3.37 -5.33
C ASN A 71 -13.07 3.78 -4.42
N ILE A 72 -12.28 2.83 -3.94
CA ILE A 72 -11.08 3.04 -3.12
C ILE A 72 -9.85 3.00 -4.02
N LEU A 73 -9.16 4.13 -4.19
CA LEU A 73 -8.01 4.29 -5.09
C LEU A 73 -6.71 3.71 -4.50
N ALA A 74 -6.69 2.41 -4.26
CA ALA A 74 -5.45 1.71 -3.92
C ALA A 74 -4.51 1.64 -5.13
N ARG A 75 -3.20 1.64 -4.88
CA ARG A 75 -2.18 1.69 -5.95
C ARG A 75 -1.14 0.59 -5.79
N LYS A 76 -0.59 0.18 -6.95
CA LYS A 76 0.48 -0.82 -7.06
C LYS A 76 1.81 -0.13 -7.34
N TYR A 77 2.42 0.51 -6.35
CA TYR A 77 3.69 1.19 -6.52
C TYR A 77 4.87 0.25 -6.20
N PHE A 78 5.84 0.10 -7.06
CA PHE A 78 5.98 0.61 -8.43
C PHE A 78 5.93 -0.59 -9.39
N TRP A 79 4.73 -1.08 -9.68
CA TRP A 79 4.52 -2.16 -10.62
C TRP A 79 4.64 -1.67 -12.06
N PRO A 80 5.30 -2.39 -12.96
CA PRO A 80 5.95 -3.71 -12.77
C PRO A 80 7.42 -3.65 -12.30
N GLY A 81 7.90 -2.51 -11.83
CA GLY A 81 9.30 -2.22 -11.51
C GLY A 81 10.07 -1.64 -12.68
N CYS A 82 11.02 -0.75 -12.40
CA CYS A 82 11.78 0.00 -13.43
C CYS A 82 12.46 -0.94 -14.44
N HIS A 83 12.99 -2.08 -13.97
CA HIS A 83 13.65 -3.07 -14.82
C HIS A 83 12.73 -3.70 -15.89
N ARG A 84 11.41 -3.61 -15.73
CA ARG A 84 10.39 -4.09 -16.68
C ARG A 84 9.77 -2.99 -17.53
N MET A 85 10.20 -1.74 -17.34
CA MET A 85 9.73 -0.59 -18.11
C MET A 85 10.74 -0.26 -19.22
N LYS A 86 10.27 0.28 -20.35
CA LYS A 86 11.15 0.85 -21.37
C LYS A 86 11.85 2.11 -20.83
N PRO A 87 13.11 2.33 -21.18
CA PRO A 87 13.96 1.54 -22.08
C PRO A 87 14.67 0.35 -21.39
N TYR A 88 14.64 0.26 -20.06
CA TYR A 88 15.44 -0.71 -19.29
C TYR A 88 15.13 -2.16 -19.62
N ARG A 89 13.86 -2.50 -19.85
CA ARG A 89 13.47 -3.85 -20.27
C ARG A 89 14.16 -4.30 -21.54
N ASP A 90 14.33 -3.38 -22.49
CA ASP A 90 14.90 -3.69 -23.80
C ASP A 90 16.44 -3.69 -23.74
N LEU A 91 17.04 -2.87 -22.85
CA LEU A 91 18.49 -2.81 -22.62
C LEU A 91 19.00 -3.98 -21.75
N TYR A 92 18.19 -4.42 -20.80
CA TYR A 92 18.55 -5.45 -19.82
C TYR A 92 17.46 -6.52 -19.72
N PRO A 93 17.25 -7.34 -20.77
CA PRO A 93 16.11 -8.28 -20.83
C PRO A 93 16.14 -9.34 -19.74
N HIS A 94 17.32 -9.62 -19.18
CA HIS A 94 17.51 -10.62 -18.11
C HIS A 94 17.54 -10.01 -16.69
N ALA A 95 17.31 -8.70 -16.53
CA ALA A 95 17.38 -8.03 -15.22
C ALA A 95 16.45 -8.67 -14.17
N SER A 96 15.31 -9.20 -14.57
CA SER A 96 14.39 -9.90 -13.67
C SER A 96 15.02 -11.11 -12.96
N LEU A 97 15.97 -11.79 -13.57
CA LEU A 97 16.68 -12.93 -12.95
C LEU A 97 17.64 -12.48 -11.83
N LEU A 98 18.11 -11.23 -11.89
CA LEU A 98 19.06 -10.66 -10.96
C LEU A 98 18.37 -9.88 -9.81
N LEU A 99 17.06 -9.70 -9.86
CA LEU A 99 16.29 -8.85 -8.94
C LEU A 99 15.10 -9.60 -8.32
N PRO A 100 15.31 -10.78 -7.71
CA PRO A 100 14.22 -11.58 -7.15
C PRO A 100 13.45 -10.87 -6.05
N ASP A 101 14.14 -10.16 -5.14
CA ASP A 101 13.51 -9.41 -4.05
C ASP A 101 12.67 -8.24 -4.56
N THR A 102 13.16 -7.52 -5.58
CA THR A 102 12.39 -6.45 -6.22
C THR A 102 11.08 -6.99 -6.82
N ILE A 103 11.15 -8.15 -7.48
CA ILE A 103 9.97 -8.79 -8.07
C ILE A 103 9.00 -9.22 -6.98
N LYS A 104 9.50 -9.84 -5.91
CA LYS A 104 8.69 -10.26 -4.77
C LYS A 104 7.94 -9.07 -4.17
N VAL A 105 8.67 -8.04 -3.73
CA VAL A 105 8.07 -6.84 -3.11
C VAL A 105 7.09 -6.16 -4.07
N ALA A 106 7.47 -5.95 -5.33
CA ALA A 106 6.59 -5.31 -6.32
C ALA A 106 5.31 -6.12 -6.59
N SER A 107 5.31 -7.43 -6.38
CA SER A 107 4.12 -8.29 -6.54
C SER A 107 3.21 -8.32 -5.30
N GLN A 108 3.69 -7.89 -4.15
CA GLN A 108 3.00 -8.00 -2.86
C GLN A 108 2.53 -6.65 -2.31
N ALA A 109 3.20 -5.55 -2.68
CA ALA A 109 2.92 -4.23 -2.13
C ALA A 109 1.64 -3.61 -2.68
N VAL A 110 0.84 -3.04 -1.78
CA VAL A 110 -0.33 -2.19 -2.08
C VAL A 110 -0.18 -0.89 -1.29
N VAL A 111 -0.41 0.23 -1.94
CA VAL A 111 -0.47 1.54 -1.29
C VAL A 111 -1.93 1.92 -1.08
N LEU A 112 -2.30 2.14 0.17
CA LEU A 112 -3.63 2.55 0.58
C LEU A 112 -3.79 4.08 0.50
N PRO A 113 -5.01 4.59 0.29
CA PRO A 113 -5.24 6.02 0.23
C PRO A 113 -5.01 6.70 1.58
N THR A 114 -4.44 7.90 1.54
CA THR A 114 -4.30 8.82 2.68
C THR A 114 -4.40 10.26 2.19
N GLY A 115 -4.52 11.20 3.09
CA GLY A 115 -4.58 12.63 2.78
C GLY A 115 -5.55 13.38 3.68
N ILE A 116 -5.57 14.70 3.54
CA ILE A 116 -6.39 15.61 4.35
C ILE A 116 -7.89 15.52 4.05
N THR A 117 -8.26 15.00 2.88
CA THR A 117 -9.66 14.89 2.45
C THR A 117 -10.36 13.64 2.99
N LEU A 118 -9.61 12.72 3.61
CA LEU A 118 -10.15 11.49 4.18
C LEU A 118 -10.37 11.66 5.68
N GLY A 119 -11.59 11.37 6.12
CA GLY A 119 -11.95 11.29 7.53
C GLY A 119 -11.51 9.98 8.19
N ALA A 120 -11.65 9.90 9.52
CA ALA A 120 -11.36 8.67 10.25
C ALA A 120 -12.25 7.52 9.80
N ASP A 121 -13.54 7.76 9.62
CA ASP A 121 -14.53 6.76 9.19
C ASP A 121 -14.21 6.19 7.80
N ASP A 122 -13.68 7.02 6.89
CA ASP A 122 -13.24 6.57 5.56
C ASP A 122 -12.08 5.59 5.70
N ILE A 123 -11.09 5.93 6.53
CA ILE A 123 -9.90 5.11 6.77
C ILE A 123 -10.28 3.78 7.44
N GLU A 124 -11.14 3.81 8.44
CA GLU A 124 -11.66 2.59 9.11
C GLU A 124 -12.41 1.70 8.12
N THR A 125 -13.20 2.30 7.22
CA THR A 125 -13.92 1.56 6.19
C THR A 125 -12.96 0.87 5.22
N VAL A 126 -11.94 1.58 4.75
CA VAL A 126 -10.90 1.00 3.89
C VAL A 126 -10.18 -0.15 4.61
N ALA A 127 -9.78 0.06 5.87
CA ALA A 127 -9.08 -0.95 6.66
C ALA A 127 -9.93 -2.21 6.86
N ARG A 128 -11.23 -2.05 7.14
CA ARG A 128 -12.18 -3.15 7.29
C ARG A 128 -12.32 -3.97 6.00
N ILE A 129 -12.42 -3.31 4.85
CA ILE A 129 -12.51 -4.00 3.55
C ILE A 129 -11.21 -4.76 3.26
N VAL A 130 -10.05 -4.13 3.49
CA VAL A 130 -8.73 -4.77 3.34
C VAL A 130 -8.61 -6.01 4.23
N ALA A 131 -8.99 -5.90 5.51
CA ALA A 131 -8.95 -7.02 6.45
C ALA A 131 -9.90 -8.17 6.03
N MET A 132 -11.09 -7.84 5.53
CA MET A 132 -12.04 -8.82 5.01
C MET A 132 -11.47 -9.56 3.79
N LEU A 133 -10.89 -8.83 2.83
CA LEU A 133 -10.28 -9.42 1.64
C LEU A 133 -9.08 -10.30 1.98
N ALA A 134 -8.24 -9.89 2.95
CA ALA A 134 -7.11 -10.68 3.41
C ALA A 134 -7.55 -12.02 4.02
N ARG A 135 -8.66 -12.04 4.77
CA ARG A 135 -9.23 -13.25 5.40
C ARG A 135 -9.92 -14.18 4.40
N SER A 136 -10.62 -13.63 3.40
CA SER A 136 -11.37 -14.40 2.41
C SER A 136 -10.49 -15.33 1.57
N GLY A 137 -9.23 -14.98 1.34
CA GLY A 137 -8.30 -15.79 0.58
C GLY A 137 -7.87 -17.10 1.21
N ARG A 138 -8.18 -17.32 2.49
CA ARG A 138 -7.83 -18.55 3.21
C ARG A 138 -8.93 -19.60 3.22
N GLN A 139 -10.13 -19.26 2.80
CA GLN A 139 -11.29 -20.16 2.84
C GLN A 139 -11.56 -20.86 1.51
N ALA A 140 -10.73 -20.67 0.50
CA ALA A 140 -10.80 -21.46 -0.72
C ALA A 140 -10.12 -22.81 -0.48
N PRO A 141 -10.84 -23.94 -0.67
CA PRO A 141 -10.32 -25.30 -0.48
C PRO A 141 -9.22 -25.67 -1.46
#